data_71e74eade2c43e6a417b56d4ab0ff83d
#
_entry.id   71e74eade2c43e6a417b56d4ab0ff83d
#
_cell.length_a   1.000
_cell.length_b   1.000
_cell.length_c   1.000
_cell.angle_alpha   90.00
_cell.angle_beta   90.00
_cell.angle_gamma   90.00
#
_symmetry.space_group_name_H-M   'P 1'
#
loop_
_entity.id
_entity.type
_entity.pdbx_description
1 polymer ?
#
loop_
_entity_poly.entity_id
_entity_poly.type
_entity_poly.pdbx_seq_one_letter_code
_entity_poly.pdbx_strand_id
1 'polypeptide(L)'
;MGRIAAGVAAVLLVLVAAACGERSEPTGPDAELYPVTVSSPSGGKSIVVRTPARRIAVISPSAKGILDALGAGKAVAGMPLAQNQTVDVRRLRALRPDLIVASSTTDDQTLTQTARAVPAVPIYQAPDDAIRGLEQTFTDLGVITGHQGAATRLVREIEANRETVRTHLAGARPVSVFLTTAFFKTLATFQTVSDQSLAGDLLRAAGGRNVAGNATELDALQLLRLNPRWILATSDSNTTLTKLLVNKTVKKLAALRAGRFATIDARLLEPGPNIGEGLLVLARRLHPDAFR
;
A
#
# COMPACT_ATOMS: atom_id res chain seq x y z
N MET A 1 -76.80 46.55 28.65
CA MET A 1 -75.91 47.50 27.92
C MET A 1 -74.50 47.20 28.26
N GLY A 2 -73.70 46.65 27.37
CA GLY A 2 -72.31 46.33 27.63
C GLY A 2 -71.74 45.43 26.50
N ARG A 3 -71.08 46.03 25.53
CA ARG A 3 -70.52 45.38 24.33
C ARG A 3 -69.23 44.62 24.66
N ILE A 4 -69.20 43.34 24.37
CA ILE A 4 -68.04 42.51 24.52
C ILE A 4 -67.24 42.59 23.17
N ALA A 5 -65.98 43.06 23.21
CA ALA A 5 -65.07 43.07 22.08
C ALA A 5 -64.26 41.81 22.16
N ALA A 6 -64.39 41.00 21.11
CA ALA A 6 -63.56 39.78 20.89
C ALA A 6 -62.22 40.16 20.24
N GLY A 7 -61.14 39.91 20.95
CA GLY A 7 -59.79 40.01 20.39
C GLY A 7 -59.35 38.71 19.75
N VAL A 8 -59.09 38.73 18.45
CA VAL A 8 -58.51 37.63 17.70
C VAL A 8 -56.99 37.69 17.83
N ALA A 9 -56.39 36.75 18.55
CA ALA A 9 -54.93 36.57 18.60
C ALA A 9 -54.49 35.73 17.39
N ALA A 10 -53.84 36.34 16.44
CA ALA A 10 -53.17 35.66 15.33
C ALA A 10 -51.86 35.08 15.82
N VAL A 11 -51.80 33.76 15.92
CA VAL A 11 -50.54 33.01 16.15
C VAL A 11 -49.82 32.89 14.85
N LEU A 12 -48.69 33.60 14.71
CA LEU A 12 -47.79 33.47 13.56
C LEU A 12 -46.87 32.26 13.77
N LEU A 13 -47.16 31.17 13.08
CA LEU A 13 -46.32 29.97 13.07
C LEU A 13 -45.11 30.21 12.14
N VAL A 14 -43.95 30.51 12.70
CA VAL A 14 -42.71 30.59 11.92
C VAL A 14 -42.18 29.17 11.68
N LEU A 15 -42.38 28.67 10.48
CA LEU A 15 -41.72 27.44 10.01
C LEU A 15 -40.23 27.78 9.75
N VAL A 16 -39.36 27.36 10.65
CA VAL A 16 -37.91 27.28 10.39
C VAL A 16 -37.67 26.06 9.53
N ALA A 17 -37.54 26.22 8.21
CA ALA A 17 -37.05 25.23 7.33
C ALA A 17 -35.55 25.02 7.68
N ALA A 18 -35.26 23.92 8.39
CA ALA A 18 -33.90 23.42 8.52
C ALA A 18 -33.44 22.97 7.12
N ALA A 19 -32.78 23.85 6.38
CA ALA A 19 -32.02 23.48 5.21
C ALA A 19 -30.83 22.64 5.69
N CYS A 20 -30.96 21.31 5.57
CA CYS A 20 -29.79 20.43 5.54
C CYS A 20 -28.98 20.83 4.31
N GLY A 21 -28.10 21.81 4.45
CA GLY A 21 -27.09 22.11 3.48
C GLY A 21 -26.18 20.88 3.40
N GLU A 22 -26.26 20.13 2.31
CA GLU A 22 -25.17 19.27 1.90
C GLU A 22 -23.91 20.15 1.88
N ARG A 23 -23.04 19.98 2.87
CA ARG A 23 -21.70 20.52 2.78
C ARG A 23 -21.04 19.82 1.62
N SER A 24 -21.01 20.50 0.48
CA SER A 24 -20.10 20.16 -0.62
C SER A 24 -18.71 20.17 -0.01
N GLU A 25 -18.11 19.01 0.22
CA GLU A 25 -16.69 18.96 0.55
C GLU A 25 -15.94 19.70 -0.54
N PRO A 26 -15.03 20.62 -0.20
CA PRO A 26 -14.27 21.35 -1.19
C PRO A 26 -13.48 20.36 -2.05
N THR A 27 -13.86 20.21 -3.30
CA THR A 27 -13.20 19.33 -4.29
C THR A 27 -12.04 20.06 -4.97
N GLY A 28 -11.24 20.80 -4.22
CA GLY A 28 -10.09 21.53 -4.74
C GLY A 28 -8.97 21.59 -3.71
N PRO A 29 -7.73 21.89 -4.12
CA PRO A 29 -6.65 22.11 -3.17
C PRO A 29 -6.99 23.35 -2.35
N ASP A 30 -7.25 23.16 -1.06
CA ASP A 30 -7.43 24.28 -0.12
C ASP A 30 -6.13 25.07 -0.04
N ALA A 31 -6.08 26.20 -0.73
CA ALA A 31 -4.92 27.08 -0.75
C ALA A 31 -4.53 27.57 0.66
N GLU A 32 -5.47 27.52 1.61
CA GLU A 32 -5.27 27.88 3.02
C GLU A 32 -4.45 26.85 3.81
N LEU A 33 -4.25 25.62 3.30
CA LEU A 33 -3.48 24.58 3.98
C LEU A 33 -1.96 24.69 3.72
N TYR A 34 -1.52 25.50 2.77
CA TYR A 34 -0.11 25.64 2.44
C TYR A 34 0.49 26.95 2.98
N PRO A 35 1.78 26.97 3.37
CA PRO A 35 2.77 25.88 3.27
C PRO A 35 2.56 24.79 4.33
N VAL A 36 2.83 23.53 3.94
CA VAL A 36 2.81 22.39 4.84
C VAL A 36 4.19 21.71 4.89
N THR A 37 4.58 21.22 6.07
CA THR A 37 5.82 20.46 6.23
C THR A 37 5.49 18.99 6.37
N VAL A 38 6.03 18.17 5.47
CA VAL A 38 5.93 16.71 5.50
C VAL A 38 7.28 16.15 5.94
N SER A 39 7.28 15.37 7.01
CA SER A 39 8.49 14.67 7.47
C SER A 39 8.78 13.48 6.57
N SER A 40 10.00 13.36 6.08
CA SER A 40 10.42 12.15 5.37
C SER A 40 10.76 11.07 6.40
N PRO A 41 9.99 9.96 6.47
CA PRO A 41 10.19 8.94 7.51
C PRO A 41 11.52 8.18 7.41
N SER A 42 12.12 8.16 6.22
CA SER A 42 13.39 7.46 5.94
C SER A 42 14.63 8.24 6.38
N GLY A 43 14.52 9.13 7.37
CA GLY A 43 15.63 9.92 7.89
C GLY A 43 16.04 11.08 6.97
N GLY A 44 15.27 11.35 5.93
CA GLY A 44 15.44 12.48 5.04
C GLY A 44 15.06 13.82 5.68
N LYS A 45 15.42 14.91 5.00
CA LYS A 45 15.01 16.26 5.40
C LYS A 45 13.51 16.42 5.23
N SER A 46 12.85 17.10 6.18
CA SER A 46 11.45 17.50 6.02
C SER A 46 11.28 18.30 4.73
N ILE A 47 10.19 18.00 4.03
CA ILE A 47 9.83 18.64 2.76
C ILE A 47 8.83 19.75 3.06
N VAL A 48 9.17 21.00 2.70
CA VAL A 48 8.23 22.12 2.78
C VAL A 48 7.50 22.22 1.44
N VAL A 49 6.23 21.92 1.44
CA VAL A 49 5.34 22.02 0.27
C VAL A 49 4.63 23.38 0.36
N ARG A 50 4.94 24.28 -0.56
CA ARG A 50 4.37 25.65 -0.59
C ARG A 50 3.07 25.73 -1.39
N THR A 51 2.88 24.84 -2.32
CA THR A 51 1.68 24.67 -3.17
C THR A 51 1.57 23.19 -3.53
N PRO A 52 0.36 22.70 -3.87
CA PRO A 52 0.22 21.31 -4.33
C PRO A 52 1.17 20.98 -5.48
N ALA A 53 1.85 19.84 -5.39
CA ALA A 53 2.74 19.37 -6.44
C ALA A 53 1.95 19.08 -7.73
N ARG A 54 2.45 19.56 -8.86
CA ARG A 54 1.77 19.46 -10.18
C ARG A 54 2.60 18.79 -11.25
N ARG A 55 3.90 18.58 -10.99
CA ARG A 55 4.85 17.98 -11.94
C ARG A 55 5.72 16.96 -11.23
N ILE A 56 5.14 15.82 -10.90
CA ILE A 56 5.78 14.79 -10.11
C ILE A 56 6.58 13.85 -11.01
N ALA A 57 7.88 13.73 -10.76
CA ALA A 57 8.68 12.65 -11.34
C ALA A 57 8.67 11.44 -10.39
N VAL A 58 8.32 10.28 -10.91
CA VAL A 58 8.22 9.04 -10.12
C VAL A 58 9.40 8.15 -10.47
N ILE A 59 10.25 7.82 -9.50
CA ILE A 59 11.39 6.91 -9.66
C ILE A 59 11.15 5.55 -8.99
N SER A 60 9.87 5.24 -8.70
CA SER A 60 9.41 3.94 -8.21
C SER A 60 8.09 3.58 -8.90
N PRO A 61 7.96 2.39 -9.51
CA PRO A 61 6.70 1.98 -10.14
C PRO A 61 5.50 1.98 -9.19
N SER A 62 5.68 1.56 -7.93
CA SER A 62 4.62 1.53 -6.91
C SER A 62 4.04 2.91 -6.61
N ALA A 63 4.89 3.95 -6.55
CA ALA A 63 4.46 5.31 -6.25
C ALA A 63 3.48 5.86 -7.31
N LYS A 64 3.59 5.42 -8.58
CA LYS A 64 2.61 5.81 -9.60
C LYS A 64 1.22 5.27 -9.28
N GLY A 65 1.10 4.01 -8.91
CA GLY A 65 -0.18 3.40 -8.51
C GLY A 65 -0.81 4.10 -7.30
N ILE A 66 0.01 4.53 -6.34
CA ILE A 66 -0.44 5.30 -5.17
C ILE A 66 -0.99 6.67 -5.59
N LEU A 67 -0.27 7.41 -6.44
CA LEU A 67 -0.71 8.72 -6.95
C LEU A 67 -1.99 8.61 -7.81
N ASP A 68 -2.12 7.57 -8.62
CA ASP A 68 -3.33 7.30 -9.39
C ASP A 68 -4.53 7.04 -8.48
N ALA A 69 -4.36 6.24 -7.42
CA ALA A 69 -5.41 5.95 -6.43
C ALA A 69 -5.85 7.18 -5.63
N LEU A 70 -4.93 8.12 -5.38
CA LEU A 70 -5.23 9.42 -4.77
C LEU A 70 -5.98 10.37 -5.73
N GLY A 71 -6.05 10.06 -7.03
CA GLY A 71 -6.56 11.00 -8.05
C GLY A 71 -5.51 12.01 -8.54
N ALA A 72 -4.26 11.88 -8.09
CA ALA A 72 -3.15 12.76 -8.43
C ALA A 72 -2.39 12.33 -9.72
N GLY A 73 -2.89 11.33 -10.45
CA GLY A 73 -2.24 10.79 -11.65
C GLY A 73 -1.94 11.83 -12.73
N LYS A 74 -2.76 12.88 -12.84
CA LYS A 74 -2.52 13.99 -13.79
C LYS A 74 -1.29 14.84 -13.42
N ALA A 75 -0.87 14.83 -12.16
CA ALA A 75 0.33 15.51 -11.71
C ALA A 75 1.61 14.72 -12.04
N VAL A 76 1.51 13.43 -12.37
CA VAL A 76 2.66 12.62 -12.75
C VAL A 76 3.19 13.06 -14.12
N ALA A 77 4.31 13.77 -14.11
CA ALA A 77 4.98 14.25 -15.34
C ALA A 77 5.68 13.11 -16.08
N GLY A 78 6.07 12.05 -15.37
CA GLY A 78 6.65 10.85 -15.97
C GLY A 78 7.49 10.01 -15.00
N MET A 79 7.94 8.85 -15.53
CA MET A 79 8.85 7.94 -14.85
C MET A 79 10.19 7.95 -15.60
N PRO A 80 11.19 8.70 -15.12
CA PRO A 80 12.49 8.81 -15.78
C PRO A 80 13.40 7.61 -15.44
N LEU A 81 12.91 6.40 -15.67
CA LEU A 81 13.65 5.16 -15.49
C LEU A 81 14.09 4.59 -16.83
N ALA A 82 15.32 4.09 -16.90
CA ALA A 82 15.83 3.29 -17.99
C ALA A 82 15.33 1.83 -17.88
N GLN A 83 15.57 1.00 -18.89
CA GLN A 83 15.15 -0.40 -18.89
C GLN A 83 15.73 -1.23 -17.73
N ASN A 84 16.92 -0.86 -17.25
CA ASN A 84 17.57 -1.48 -16.09
C ASN A 84 17.15 -0.87 -14.74
N GLN A 85 16.04 -0.12 -14.72
CA GLN A 85 15.49 0.57 -13.54
C GLN A 85 16.38 1.67 -12.94
N THR A 86 17.48 2.07 -13.59
CA THR A 86 18.27 3.22 -13.17
C THR A 86 17.62 4.53 -13.58
N VAL A 87 17.88 5.61 -12.84
CA VAL A 87 17.34 6.94 -13.15
C VAL A 87 18.03 7.51 -14.40
N ASP A 88 17.23 7.83 -15.43
CA ASP A 88 17.68 8.61 -16.59
C ASP A 88 17.67 10.09 -16.24
N VAL A 89 18.86 10.61 -15.89
CA VAL A 89 19.05 11.99 -15.48
C VAL A 89 18.63 13.01 -16.56
N ARG A 90 18.82 12.68 -17.85
CA ARG A 90 18.42 13.56 -18.96
C ARG A 90 16.90 13.68 -19.02
N ARG A 91 16.20 12.56 -18.96
CA ARG A 91 14.73 12.53 -18.91
C ARG A 91 14.20 13.21 -17.64
N LEU A 92 14.83 12.96 -16.48
CA LEU A 92 14.44 13.60 -15.22
C LEU A 92 14.48 15.13 -15.33
N ARG A 93 15.57 15.69 -15.84
CA ARG A 93 15.70 17.16 -16.06
C ARG A 93 14.68 17.70 -17.07
N ALA A 94 14.40 16.95 -18.15
CA ALA A 94 13.43 17.35 -19.16
C ALA A 94 11.99 17.41 -18.61
N LEU A 95 11.65 16.60 -17.61
CA LEU A 95 10.35 16.62 -16.93
C LEU A 95 10.13 17.91 -16.13
N ARG A 96 11.19 18.64 -15.74
CA ARG A 96 11.13 19.82 -14.85
C ARG A 96 10.20 19.58 -13.64
N PRO A 97 10.47 18.57 -12.81
CA PRO A 97 9.58 18.22 -11.71
C PRO A 97 9.63 19.28 -10.59
N ASP A 98 8.53 19.41 -9.86
CA ASP A 98 8.43 20.15 -8.60
C ASP A 98 8.50 19.22 -7.37
N LEU A 99 8.35 17.91 -7.61
CA LEU A 99 8.53 16.84 -6.61
C LEU A 99 9.09 15.59 -7.29
N ILE A 100 9.90 14.84 -6.56
CA ILE A 100 10.29 13.47 -6.91
C ILE A 100 9.75 12.52 -5.85
N VAL A 101 9.16 11.39 -6.28
CA VAL A 101 8.70 10.34 -5.38
C VAL A 101 9.51 9.08 -5.64
N ALA A 102 10.14 8.58 -4.57
CA ALA A 102 10.94 7.36 -4.51
C ALA A 102 10.27 6.34 -3.57
N SER A 103 10.67 5.07 -3.63
CA SER A 103 10.29 4.01 -2.67
C SER A 103 11.30 3.93 -1.52
N SER A 104 10.91 3.30 -0.41
CA SER A 104 11.80 2.93 0.69
C SER A 104 12.98 2.05 0.23
N THR A 105 12.78 1.28 -0.83
CA THR A 105 13.79 0.39 -1.41
C THR A 105 14.75 1.09 -2.39
N THR A 106 14.54 2.39 -2.66
CA THR A 106 15.46 3.15 -3.52
C THR A 106 16.78 3.38 -2.77
N ASP A 107 17.88 2.92 -3.36
CA ASP A 107 19.21 2.99 -2.73
C ASP A 107 19.74 4.42 -2.63
N ASP A 108 20.64 4.65 -1.66
CA ASP A 108 21.23 5.96 -1.36
C ASP A 108 22.02 6.53 -2.54
N GLN A 109 22.64 5.69 -3.37
CA GLN A 109 23.37 6.13 -4.56
C GLN A 109 22.42 6.75 -5.57
N THR A 110 21.30 6.09 -5.85
CA THR A 110 20.24 6.57 -6.74
C THR A 110 19.64 7.87 -6.21
N LEU A 111 19.33 7.95 -4.91
CA LEU A 111 18.81 9.17 -4.27
C LEU A 111 19.82 10.33 -4.40
N THR A 112 21.10 10.06 -4.13
CA THR A 112 22.17 11.06 -4.23
C THR A 112 22.36 11.56 -5.66
N GLN A 113 22.36 10.66 -6.65
CA GLN A 113 22.45 11.03 -8.07
C GLN A 113 21.25 11.87 -8.50
N THR A 114 20.06 11.50 -8.06
CA THR A 114 18.81 12.20 -8.33
C THR A 114 18.84 13.61 -7.75
N ALA A 115 19.25 13.76 -6.48
CA ALA A 115 19.39 15.06 -5.83
C ALA A 115 20.42 15.97 -6.50
N ARG A 116 21.54 15.42 -6.96
CA ARG A 116 22.56 16.19 -7.73
C ARG A 116 22.06 16.60 -9.12
N ALA A 117 21.21 15.79 -9.74
CA ALA A 117 20.66 16.09 -11.05
C ALA A 117 19.70 17.29 -11.04
N VAL A 118 18.91 17.43 -9.97
CA VAL A 118 17.87 18.47 -9.79
C VAL A 118 17.87 19.00 -8.34
N PRO A 119 18.90 19.73 -7.93
CA PRO A 119 19.21 20.03 -6.51
C PRO A 119 18.12 20.86 -5.79
N ALA A 120 17.30 21.60 -6.52
CA ALA A 120 16.22 22.42 -5.95
C ALA A 120 14.89 21.66 -5.80
N VAL A 121 14.81 20.41 -6.27
CA VAL A 121 13.58 19.62 -6.25
C VAL A 121 13.57 18.70 -5.03
N PRO A 122 12.55 18.77 -4.18
CA PRO A 122 12.43 17.86 -3.04
C PRO A 122 12.21 16.42 -3.49
N ILE A 123 12.79 15.48 -2.73
CA ILE A 123 12.59 14.04 -2.92
C ILE A 123 11.80 13.52 -1.72
N TYR A 124 10.61 12.99 -1.97
CA TYR A 124 9.84 12.25 -0.98
C TYR A 124 10.14 10.76 -1.14
N GLN A 125 10.79 10.16 -0.16
CA GLN A 125 11.00 8.73 -0.11
C GLN A 125 9.86 8.09 0.69
N ALA A 126 8.99 7.38 -0.01
CA ALA A 126 7.82 6.74 0.54
C ALA A 126 8.22 5.56 1.46
N PRO A 127 7.75 5.48 2.71
CA PRO A 127 7.96 4.33 3.59
C PRO A 127 6.96 3.21 3.22
N ASP A 128 7.14 2.60 2.05
CA ASP A 128 6.20 1.65 1.46
C ASP A 128 6.54 0.17 1.71
N ASP A 129 7.42 -0.12 2.67
CA ASP A 129 7.88 -1.45 3.07
C ASP A 129 7.04 -2.11 4.18
N ALA A 130 6.08 -1.40 4.75
CA ALA A 130 5.13 -1.89 5.75
C ALA A 130 3.75 -1.25 5.58
N ILE A 131 2.70 -1.89 6.13
CA ILE A 131 1.32 -1.39 6.05
C ILE A 131 1.22 0.03 6.62
N ARG A 132 1.79 0.27 7.82
CA ARG A 132 1.77 1.60 8.45
C ARG A 132 2.53 2.65 7.65
N GLY A 133 3.65 2.26 7.05
CA GLY A 133 4.41 3.15 6.19
C GLY A 133 3.62 3.53 4.95
N LEU A 134 2.89 2.58 4.38
CA LEU A 134 2.01 2.84 3.24
C LEU A 134 0.82 3.74 3.62
N GLU A 135 0.19 3.55 4.79
CA GLU A 135 -0.84 4.46 5.35
C GLU A 135 -0.28 5.90 5.46
N GLN A 136 0.96 6.04 5.95
CA GLN A 136 1.66 7.32 6.01
C GLN A 136 1.91 7.89 4.61
N THR A 137 2.35 7.06 3.65
CA THR A 137 2.57 7.45 2.25
C THR A 137 1.30 8.01 1.62
N PHE A 138 0.14 7.37 1.81
CA PHE A 138 -1.15 7.90 1.33
C PHE A 138 -1.45 9.25 1.95
N THR A 139 -1.27 9.40 3.27
CA THR A 139 -1.52 10.65 3.98
C THR A 139 -0.62 11.76 3.48
N ASP A 140 0.68 11.52 3.39
CA ASP A 140 1.67 12.51 2.97
C ASP A 140 1.47 12.95 1.52
N LEU A 141 1.33 11.97 0.60
CA LEU A 141 1.09 12.28 -0.81
C LEU A 141 -0.28 12.93 -1.02
N GLY A 142 -1.29 12.57 -0.22
CA GLY A 142 -2.57 13.26 -0.19
C GLY A 142 -2.42 14.73 0.14
N VAL A 143 -1.65 15.06 1.18
CA VAL A 143 -1.32 16.45 1.54
C VAL A 143 -0.48 17.12 0.45
N ILE A 144 0.61 16.49 0.00
CA ILE A 144 1.52 17.06 -1.00
C ILE A 144 0.81 17.40 -2.31
N THR A 145 -0.20 16.62 -2.69
CA THR A 145 -0.92 16.78 -3.97
C THR A 145 -2.28 17.46 -3.85
N GLY A 146 -2.74 17.79 -2.63
CA GLY A 146 -4.06 18.39 -2.39
C GLY A 146 -5.22 17.39 -2.50
N HIS A 147 -4.97 16.10 -2.23
CA HIS A 147 -5.97 15.02 -2.32
C HIS A 147 -6.22 14.34 -0.97
N GLN A 148 -6.29 15.13 0.12
CA GLN A 148 -6.42 14.64 1.50
C GLN A 148 -7.69 13.79 1.71
N GLY A 149 -8.81 14.17 1.09
CA GLY A 149 -10.05 13.39 1.18
C GLY A 149 -9.91 11.98 0.60
N ALA A 150 -9.22 11.83 -0.55
CA ALA A 150 -8.93 10.52 -1.13
C ALA A 150 -7.98 9.69 -0.24
N ALA A 151 -6.94 10.33 0.28
CA ALA A 151 -6.00 9.69 1.21
C ALA A 151 -6.70 9.16 2.46
N THR A 152 -7.54 9.98 3.08
CA THR A 152 -8.32 9.59 4.27
C THR A 152 -9.23 8.40 3.99
N ARG A 153 -9.89 8.33 2.83
CA ARG A 153 -10.73 7.17 2.46
C ARG A 153 -9.90 5.89 2.32
N LEU A 154 -8.77 5.94 1.60
CA LEU A 154 -7.88 4.79 1.40
C LEU A 154 -7.32 4.27 2.73
N VAL A 155 -6.85 5.15 3.61
CA VAL A 155 -6.32 4.77 4.92
C VAL A 155 -7.42 4.12 5.77
N ARG A 156 -8.62 4.71 5.83
CA ARG A 156 -9.75 4.11 6.56
C ARG A 156 -10.13 2.73 6.05
N GLU A 157 -10.08 2.49 4.74
CA GLU A 157 -10.35 1.19 4.15
C GLU A 157 -9.30 0.13 4.58
N ILE A 158 -8.02 0.51 4.56
CA ILE A 158 -6.94 -0.36 5.04
C ILE A 158 -7.13 -0.67 6.53
N GLU A 159 -7.41 0.36 7.35
CA GLU A 159 -7.64 0.20 8.78
C GLU A 159 -8.85 -0.68 9.09
N ALA A 160 -9.97 -0.53 8.35
CA ALA A 160 -11.16 -1.35 8.52
C ALA A 160 -10.89 -2.82 8.21
N ASN A 161 -10.15 -3.12 7.14
CA ASN A 161 -9.75 -4.48 6.80
C ASN A 161 -8.81 -5.07 7.84
N ARG A 162 -7.86 -4.26 8.35
CA ARG A 162 -6.93 -4.66 9.42
C ARG A 162 -7.66 -4.98 10.72
N GLU A 163 -8.65 -4.16 11.09
CA GLU A 163 -9.48 -4.40 12.27
C GLU A 163 -10.33 -5.66 12.11
N THR A 164 -10.93 -5.87 10.94
CA THR A 164 -11.65 -7.11 10.61
C THR A 164 -10.77 -8.33 10.82
N VAL A 165 -9.56 -8.33 10.25
CA VAL A 165 -8.61 -9.44 10.41
C VAL A 165 -8.23 -9.62 11.88
N ARG A 166 -7.90 -8.55 12.59
CA ARG A 166 -7.55 -8.59 14.02
C ARG A 166 -8.64 -9.23 14.86
N THR A 167 -9.90 -8.88 14.61
CA THR A 167 -11.06 -9.40 15.33
C THR A 167 -11.25 -10.90 15.08
N HIS A 168 -11.23 -11.33 13.81
CA HIS A 168 -11.40 -12.75 13.46
C HIS A 168 -10.24 -13.63 13.93
N LEU A 169 -9.04 -13.08 13.99
CA LEU A 169 -7.85 -13.81 14.43
C LEU A 169 -7.54 -13.69 15.92
N ALA A 170 -8.46 -13.10 16.73
CA ALA A 170 -8.26 -12.98 18.17
C ALA A 170 -8.04 -14.37 18.81
N GLY A 171 -6.87 -14.57 19.42
CA GLY A 171 -6.48 -15.86 20.02
C GLY A 171 -6.01 -16.93 19.02
N ALA A 172 -6.03 -16.69 17.72
CA ALA A 172 -5.51 -17.62 16.73
C ALA A 172 -3.98 -17.75 16.80
N ARG A 173 -3.48 -18.98 16.66
CA ARG A 173 -2.03 -19.21 16.60
C ARG A 173 -1.51 -18.91 15.19
N PRO A 174 -0.33 -18.27 15.06
CA PRO A 174 0.27 -18.01 13.75
C PRO A 174 0.51 -19.30 12.97
N VAL A 175 0.22 -19.27 11.67
CA VAL A 175 0.38 -20.38 10.74
C VAL A 175 1.70 -20.24 9.99
N SER A 176 2.55 -21.28 9.99
CA SER A 176 3.80 -21.24 9.22
C SER A 176 3.51 -21.23 7.72
N VAL A 177 4.06 -20.24 7.01
CA VAL A 177 3.81 -20.00 5.58
C VAL A 177 5.12 -19.72 4.85
N PHE A 178 5.20 -20.20 3.64
CA PHE A 178 6.23 -19.85 2.67
C PHE A 178 5.55 -19.18 1.48
N LEU A 179 5.94 -17.94 1.18
CA LEU A 179 5.48 -17.19 0.00
C LEU A 179 6.61 -17.11 -1.01
N THR A 180 6.38 -17.63 -2.21
CA THR A 180 7.36 -17.57 -3.30
C THR A 180 6.92 -16.63 -4.41
N THR A 181 7.86 -15.82 -4.90
CA THR A 181 7.71 -14.92 -6.04
C THR A 181 8.30 -15.47 -7.33
N ALA A 182 9.19 -16.47 -7.25
CA ALA A 182 9.69 -17.19 -8.41
C ALA A 182 10.25 -18.57 -8.00
N PHE A 183 10.23 -19.52 -8.95
CA PHE A 183 10.85 -20.83 -8.81
C PHE A 183 11.78 -21.12 -9.98
N PHE A 184 13.06 -21.34 -9.70
CA PHE A 184 14.09 -21.70 -10.66
C PHE A 184 14.31 -23.21 -10.67
N LYS A 185 13.65 -23.91 -11.61
CA LYS A 185 13.62 -25.36 -11.68
C LYS A 185 15.01 -25.99 -11.77
N THR A 186 15.92 -25.40 -12.54
CA THR A 186 17.28 -25.93 -12.77
C THR A 186 18.12 -25.95 -11.50
N LEU A 187 18.00 -24.88 -10.68
CA LEU A 187 18.73 -24.73 -9.42
C LEU A 187 17.94 -25.28 -8.23
N ALA A 188 16.67 -25.63 -8.42
CA ALA A 188 15.72 -25.99 -7.37
C ALA A 188 15.65 -24.93 -6.25
N THR A 189 15.76 -23.64 -6.61
CA THR A 189 15.72 -22.49 -5.70
C THR A 189 14.45 -21.68 -5.88
N PHE A 190 14.05 -20.97 -4.82
CA PHE A 190 12.86 -20.14 -4.75
C PHE A 190 13.25 -18.74 -4.35
N GLN A 191 12.79 -17.73 -5.10
CA GLN A 191 12.74 -16.39 -4.58
C GLN A 191 11.55 -16.26 -3.62
N THR A 192 11.74 -15.52 -2.55
CA THR A 192 10.75 -15.36 -1.48
C THR A 192 10.80 -13.94 -0.93
N VAL A 193 9.90 -13.63 -0.01
CA VAL A 193 9.78 -12.31 0.60
C VAL A 193 10.42 -12.31 1.99
N SER A 194 11.13 -11.23 2.31
CA SER A 194 11.69 -10.99 3.64
C SER A 194 10.61 -10.53 4.62
N ASP A 195 10.78 -10.82 5.92
CA ASP A 195 9.95 -10.28 7.00
C ASP A 195 9.99 -8.74 7.08
N GLN A 196 11.02 -8.12 6.52
CA GLN A 196 11.19 -6.66 6.47
C GLN A 196 10.55 -6.02 5.23
N SER A 197 9.87 -6.80 4.37
CA SER A 197 9.14 -6.29 3.23
C SER A 197 7.66 -6.09 3.55
N LEU A 198 6.96 -5.30 2.73
CA LEU A 198 5.51 -5.13 2.82
C LEU A 198 4.76 -6.47 2.79
N ALA A 199 5.16 -7.39 1.90
CA ALA A 199 4.55 -8.71 1.82
C ALA A 199 4.81 -9.55 3.09
N GLY A 200 5.98 -9.41 3.73
CA GLY A 200 6.28 -10.02 5.03
C GLY A 200 5.41 -9.42 6.14
N ASP A 201 5.22 -8.10 6.16
CA ASP A 201 4.34 -7.42 7.11
C ASP A 201 2.88 -7.85 6.94
N LEU A 202 2.39 -7.96 5.68
CA LEU A 202 1.07 -8.49 5.36
C LEU A 202 0.89 -9.93 5.85
N LEU A 203 1.85 -10.81 5.60
CA LEU A 203 1.79 -12.19 6.09
C LEU A 203 1.65 -12.23 7.60
N ARG A 204 2.44 -11.44 8.33
CA ARG A 204 2.39 -11.33 9.78
C ARG A 204 1.05 -10.78 10.27
N ALA A 205 0.57 -9.70 9.67
CA ALA A 205 -0.73 -9.10 9.99
C ALA A 205 -1.90 -10.06 9.71
N ALA A 206 -1.77 -10.93 8.69
CA ALA A 206 -2.72 -11.98 8.34
C ALA A 206 -2.63 -13.23 9.24
N GLY A 207 -1.85 -13.19 10.34
CA GLY A 207 -1.65 -14.33 11.24
C GLY A 207 -0.72 -15.41 10.67
N GLY A 208 0.08 -15.07 9.66
CA GLY A 208 1.13 -15.93 9.13
C GLY A 208 2.47 -15.74 9.84
N ARG A 209 3.27 -16.78 9.88
CA ARG A 209 4.68 -16.75 10.25
C ARG A 209 5.50 -17.17 9.04
N ASN A 210 6.15 -16.21 8.40
CA ASN A 210 7.01 -16.48 7.27
C ASN A 210 8.18 -17.37 7.69
N VAL A 211 8.34 -18.54 7.07
CA VAL A 211 9.41 -19.46 7.42
C VAL A 211 10.75 -19.08 6.82
N ALA A 212 10.77 -18.20 5.82
CA ALA A 212 12.00 -17.69 5.22
C ALA A 212 12.69 -16.65 6.11
N GLY A 213 11.97 -16.01 7.05
CA GLY A 213 12.51 -14.91 7.85
C GLY A 213 13.00 -13.77 6.95
N ASN A 214 14.26 -13.38 7.08
CA ASN A 214 14.86 -12.33 6.25
C ASN A 214 15.54 -12.85 4.97
N ALA A 215 15.49 -14.17 4.71
CA ALA A 215 16.02 -14.70 3.46
C ALA A 215 15.15 -14.28 2.27
N THR A 216 15.79 -13.95 1.16
CA THR A 216 15.13 -13.62 -0.12
C THR A 216 15.20 -14.77 -1.11
N GLU A 217 15.97 -15.80 -0.81
CA GLU A 217 16.10 -17.02 -1.59
C GLU A 217 16.26 -18.24 -0.67
N LEU A 218 15.62 -19.37 -1.02
CA LEU A 218 15.77 -20.66 -0.35
C LEU A 218 15.91 -21.76 -1.39
N ASP A 219 16.76 -22.75 -1.12
CA ASP A 219 16.77 -23.98 -1.89
C ASP A 219 15.71 -24.99 -1.43
N ALA A 220 15.46 -26.00 -2.25
CA ALA A 220 14.45 -27.02 -2.00
C ALA A 220 14.70 -27.84 -0.70
N LEU A 221 15.96 -28.04 -0.29
CA LEU A 221 16.31 -28.78 0.92
C LEU A 221 16.10 -27.90 2.16
N GLN A 222 16.44 -26.62 2.09
CA GLN A 222 16.14 -25.64 3.14
C GLN A 222 14.63 -25.56 3.37
N LEU A 223 13.85 -25.42 2.28
CA LEU A 223 12.39 -25.37 2.36
C LEU A 223 11.81 -26.67 2.93
N LEU A 224 12.36 -27.83 2.58
CA LEU A 224 11.95 -29.13 3.15
C LEU A 224 12.19 -29.21 4.65
N ARG A 225 13.33 -28.70 5.15
CA ARG A 225 13.62 -28.63 6.59
C ARG A 225 12.68 -27.71 7.33
N LEU A 226 12.35 -26.53 6.75
CA LEU A 226 11.41 -25.56 7.32
C LEU A 226 9.97 -26.06 7.34
N ASN A 227 9.60 -26.92 6.38
CA ASN A 227 8.32 -27.63 6.25
C ASN A 227 7.10 -26.76 6.59
N PRO A 228 6.81 -25.68 5.82
CA PRO A 228 5.72 -24.76 6.10
C PRO A 228 4.36 -25.47 6.06
N ARG A 229 3.39 -24.95 6.81
CA ARG A 229 2.00 -25.44 6.76
C ARG A 229 1.28 -25.01 5.48
N TRP A 230 1.60 -23.82 4.93
CA TRP A 230 1.10 -23.30 3.67
C TRP A 230 2.22 -22.92 2.73
N ILE A 231 2.01 -23.15 1.44
CA ILE A 231 2.83 -22.62 0.35
C ILE A 231 1.95 -21.70 -0.46
N LEU A 232 2.34 -20.44 -0.56
CA LEU A 232 1.72 -19.43 -1.38
C LEU A 232 2.67 -19.06 -2.53
N ALA A 233 2.12 -18.78 -3.70
CA ALA A 233 2.86 -18.30 -4.86
C ALA A 233 2.17 -17.04 -5.41
N THR A 234 2.92 -16.05 -5.83
CA THR A 234 2.34 -14.88 -6.51
C THR A 234 1.86 -15.25 -7.91
N SER A 235 0.82 -14.56 -8.40
CA SER A 235 0.20 -14.87 -9.70
C SER A 235 1.12 -14.63 -10.90
N ASP A 236 2.06 -13.71 -10.76
CA ASP A 236 3.10 -13.38 -11.74
C ASP A 236 4.33 -14.31 -11.65
N SER A 237 4.41 -15.12 -10.59
CA SER A 237 5.48 -16.09 -10.45
C SER A 237 5.32 -17.23 -11.47
N ASN A 238 6.42 -17.81 -11.88
CA ASN A 238 6.41 -19.03 -12.69
C ASN A 238 6.11 -20.29 -11.86
N THR A 239 5.72 -20.14 -10.57
CA THR A 239 5.51 -21.24 -9.62
C THR A 239 4.10 -21.78 -9.74
N THR A 240 3.96 -23.04 -10.17
CA THR A 240 2.67 -23.74 -10.22
C THR A 240 2.71 -25.00 -9.39
N LEU A 241 1.55 -25.46 -8.91
CA LEU A 241 1.44 -26.71 -8.18
C LEU A 241 2.05 -27.89 -8.95
N THR A 242 1.78 -27.98 -10.27
CA THR A 242 2.34 -29.02 -11.13
C THR A 242 3.86 -29.00 -11.14
N LYS A 243 4.48 -27.81 -11.29
CA LYS A 243 5.95 -27.69 -11.25
C LYS A 243 6.53 -28.11 -9.90
N LEU A 244 5.84 -27.82 -8.80
CA LEU A 244 6.27 -28.24 -7.46
C LEU A 244 6.17 -29.75 -7.27
N LEU A 245 5.10 -30.39 -7.75
CA LEU A 245 4.85 -31.82 -7.59
C LEU A 245 5.81 -32.71 -8.42
N VAL A 246 6.36 -32.21 -9.54
CA VAL A 246 7.37 -32.96 -10.31
C VAL A 246 8.77 -32.87 -9.70
N ASN A 247 9.03 -31.94 -8.79
CA ASN A 247 10.31 -31.85 -8.11
C ASN A 247 10.41 -32.91 -7.00
N LYS A 248 11.43 -33.79 -7.10
CA LYS A 248 11.59 -34.95 -6.19
C LYS A 248 11.73 -34.59 -4.71
N THR A 249 12.27 -33.41 -4.40
CA THR A 249 12.44 -32.91 -3.02
C THR A 249 11.19 -32.18 -2.57
N VAL A 250 10.72 -31.21 -3.32
CA VAL A 250 9.62 -30.31 -2.94
C VAL A 250 8.30 -31.05 -2.78
N LYS A 251 8.01 -32.06 -3.60
CA LYS A 251 6.79 -32.89 -3.47
C LYS A 251 6.64 -33.59 -2.11
N LYS A 252 7.73 -33.70 -1.32
CA LYS A 252 7.71 -34.29 0.03
C LYS A 252 7.16 -33.37 1.09
N LEU A 253 6.99 -32.07 0.79
CA LEU A 253 6.43 -31.08 1.73
C LEU A 253 5.03 -31.46 2.17
N ALA A 254 4.79 -31.41 3.48
CA ALA A 254 3.49 -31.74 4.09
C ALA A 254 2.37 -30.82 3.54
N ALA A 255 2.68 -29.55 3.28
CA ALA A 255 1.74 -28.61 2.69
C ALA A 255 1.19 -29.09 1.35
N LEU A 256 2.05 -29.57 0.44
CA LEU A 256 1.60 -30.04 -0.87
C LEU A 256 0.79 -31.33 -0.80
N ARG A 257 1.17 -32.24 0.07
CA ARG A 257 0.40 -33.47 0.33
C ARG A 257 -0.97 -33.21 0.94
N ALA A 258 -1.10 -32.14 1.72
CA ALA A 258 -2.35 -31.72 2.34
C ALA A 258 -3.17 -30.75 1.45
N GLY A 259 -2.77 -30.49 0.19
CA GLY A 259 -3.44 -29.56 -0.71
C GLY A 259 -3.34 -28.08 -0.27
N ARG A 260 -2.38 -27.75 0.59
CA ARG A 260 -2.20 -26.38 1.13
C ARG A 260 -1.25 -25.56 0.25
N PHE A 261 -1.62 -25.41 -0.98
CA PHE A 261 -1.02 -24.52 -1.97
C PHE A 261 -2.07 -23.55 -2.49
N ALA A 262 -1.71 -22.27 -2.64
CA ALA A 262 -2.58 -21.29 -3.27
C ALA A 262 -1.75 -20.24 -4.04
N THR A 263 -2.36 -19.71 -5.09
CA THR A 263 -1.84 -18.54 -5.81
C THR A 263 -2.54 -17.30 -5.26
N ILE A 264 -1.75 -16.24 -5.03
CA ILE A 264 -2.21 -14.92 -4.58
C ILE A 264 -1.92 -13.93 -5.70
N ASP A 265 -2.87 -13.07 -6.02
CA ASP A 265 -2.63 -11.98 -6.99
C ASP A 265 -1.50 -11.09 -6.49
N ALA A 266 -0.44 -10.94 -7.30
CA ALA A 266 0.74 -10.15 -6.95
C ALA A 266 0.38 -8.71 -6.58
N ARG A 267 -0.61 -8.11 -7.27
CA ARG A 267 -1.09 -6.74 -7.02
C ARG A 267 -1.64 -6.52 -5.61
N LEU A 268 -2.07 -7.57 -4.92
CA LEU A 268 -2.54 -7.52 -3.54
C LEU A 268 -1.41 -7.47 -2.51
N LEU A 269 -0.17 -7.70 -2.96
CA LEU A 269 1.03 -7.74 -2.11
C LEU A 269 2.00 -6.59 -2.42
N GLU A 270 1.71 -5.79 -3.46
CA GLU A 270 2.49 -4.64 -3.86
C GLU A 270 2.01 -3.36 -3.16
N PRO A 271 2.90 -2.36 -2.93
CA PRO A 271 2.48 -1.08 -2.38
C PRO A 271 1.42 -0.41 -3.27
N GLY A 272 0.23 -0.23 -2.72
CA GLY A 272 -0.89 0.33 -3.48
C GLY A 272 -2.22 0.29 -2.73
N PRO A 273 -3.32 0.72 -3.38
CA PRO A 273 -4.63 0.84 -2.74
C PRO A 273 -5.23 -0.51 -2.31
N ASN A 274 -4.79 -1.63 -2.93
CA ASN A 274 -5.39 -2.95 -2.70
C ASN A 274 -4.81 -3.68 -1.48
N ILE A 275 -3.94 -3.03 -0.72
CA ILE A 275 -3.21 -3.70 0.36
C ILE A 275 -4.12 -4.19 1.49
N GLY A 276 -5.20 -3.44 1.78
CA GLY A 276 -6.22 -3.86 2.75
C GLY A 276 -6.97 -5.13 2.31
N GLU A 277 -7.30 -5.24 1.03
CA GLU A 277 -7.88 -6.44 0.43
C GLU A 277 -6.89 -7.61 0.48
N GLY A 278 -5.62 -7.34 0.13
CA GLY A 278 -4.54 -8.32 0.20
C GLY A 278 -4.39 -8.95 1.58
N LEU A 279 -4.44 -8.11 2.62
CA LEU A 279 -4.44 -8.56 4.00
C LEU A 279 -5.61 -9.49 4.30
N LEU A 280 -6.83 -9.13 3.90
CA LEU A 280 -8.03 -9.92 4.14
C LEU A 280 -8.01 -11.26 3.37
N VAL A 281 -7.55 -11.25 2.12
CA VAL A 281 -7.38 -12.46 1.28
C VAL A 281 -6.37 -13.42 1.92
N LEU A 282 -5.22 -12.91 2.37
CA LEU A 282 -4.21 -13.72 3.07
C LEU A 282 -4.76 -14.32 4.36
N ALA A 283 -5.43 -13.51 5.20
CA ALA A 283 -5.99 -13.97 6.46
C ALA A 283 -7.02 -15.09 6.28
N ARG A 284 -7.96 -14.93 5.33
CA ARG A 284 -8.94 -15.96 4.97
C ARG A 284 -8.30 -17.23 4.44
N ARG A 285 -7.21 -17.09 3.69
CA ARG A 285 -6.49 -18.25 3.15
C ARG A 285 -5.76 -19.03 4.24
N LEU A 286 -5.10 -18.34 5.17
CA LEU A 286 -4.31 -18.95 6.23
C LEU A 286 -5.18 -19.52 7.36
N HIS A 287 -6.32 -18.86 7.62
CA HIS A 287 -7.23 -19.16 8.74
C HIS A 287 -8.69 -19.30 8.27
N PRO A 288 -9.02 -20.24 7.36
CA PRO A 288 -10.36 -20.34 6.79
C PRO A 288 -11.45 -20.55 7.85
N ASP A 289 -11.14 -21.20 8.94
CA ASP A 289 -12.10 -21.50 10.01
C ASP A 289 -12.47 -20.26 10.85
N ALA A 290 -11.61 -19.25 10.90
CA ALA A 290 -11.84 -18.02 11.64
C ALA A 290 -12.80 -17.05 10.88
N PHE A 291 -13.05 -17.29 9.60
CA PHE A 291 -13.89 -16.45 8.73
C PHE A 291 -15.17 -17.15 8.23
N ARG A 292 -15.58 -18.23 8.92
CA ARG A 292 -16.84 -18.93 8.67
C ARG A 292 -18.01 -18.27 9.37
#